data_6b121a2487c811b3ab20ec656a119527
#
_entry.id   6b121a2487c811b3ab20ec656a119527
#
_cell.length_a   1.000
_cell.length_b   1.000
_cell.length_c   1.000
_cell.angle_alpha   90.00
_cell.angle_beta   90.00
_cell.angle_gamma   90.00
#
_symmetry.space_group_name_H-M   'P 1'
#
loop_
_entity.id
_entity.type
_entity.pdbx_description
1 polymer ?
#
loop_
_entity_poly.entity_id
_entity_poly.type
_entity_poly.pdbx_seq_one_letter_code
_entity_poly.pdbx_strand_id
1 'polypeptide(L)'
;MAMIAIDGKEVVTRVIAIEDAHAVAELSGQLGYDTCATRIADRIASILPLSDDHMALVACVGGQIVGWVEAEVARHLQSEPHSVITGLVVRDGARSLGVGSRLCAEGEEWSLQRGITVLRVTSRMTRERAHRFYLREGFVQTKTSAVFEKILSSETE
;
A
#
# COMPACT_ATOMS: atom_id res chain seq x y z
N MET A 1 8.34 -12.17 -13.89
CA MET A 1 8.18 -11.58 -12.56
C MET A 1 9.54 -11.53 -11.88
N ALA A 2 9.99 -10.33 -11.55
CA ALA A 2 11.28 -10.19 -10.86
C ALA A 2 11.14 -10.67 -9.41
N MET A 3 12.07 -11.49 -8.95
CA MET A 3 12.12 -12.00 -7.58
C MET A 3 13.39 -11.52 -6.91
N ILE A 4 13.29 -11.11 -5.66
CA ILE A 4 14.43 -10.68 -4.87
C ILE A 4 14.68 -11.74 -3.81
N ALA A 5 15.88 -12.31 -3.79
CA ALA A 5 16.26 -13.28 -2.80
C ALA A 5 16.66 -12.58 -1.49
N ILE A 6 16.13 -13.05 -0.38
CA ILE A 6 16.47 -12.54 0.95
C ILE A 6 16.90 -13.77 1.77
N ASP A 7 18.12 -13.75 2.22
CA ASP A 7 18.72 -14.87 2.97
C ASP A 7 18.48 -16.23 2.29
N GLY A 8 18.62 -16.26 0.96
CA GLY A 8 18.37 -17.46 0.18
C GLY A 8 16.88 -17.75 -0.05
N LYS A 9 15.97 -16.86 0.38
CA LYS A 9 14.53 -16.99 0.16
C LYS A 9 14.04 -15.90 -0.77
N GLU A 10 13.08 -16.25 -1.62
CA GLU A 10 12.52 -15.33 -2.60
C GLU A 10 11.37 -14.53 -2.02
N VAL A 11 11.29 -13.24 -2.42
CA VAL A 11 10.10 -12.43 -2.16
C VAL A 11 9.09 -12.71 -3.26
N VAL A 12 7.91 -13.17 -2.88
CA VAL A 12 6.82 -13.46 -3.80
C VAL A 12 5.67 -12.51 -3.50
N THR A 13 5.11 -11.88 -4.53
CA THR A 13 3.93 -11.04 -4.39
C THR A 13 2.71 -11.75 -4.97
N ARG A 14 1.56 -11.56 -4.33
CA ARG A 14 0.27 -12.08 -4.81
C ARG A 14 -0.87 -11.18 -4.38
N VAL A 15 -2.02 -11.34 -5.01
CA VAL A 15 -3.22 -10.61 -4.62
C VAL A 15 -3.59 -10.99 -3.18
N ILE A 16 -4.04 -9.99 -2.43
CA ILE A 16 -4.47 -10.16 -1.04
C ILE A 16 -5.68 -11.10 -0.96
N ALA A 17 -5.77 -11.87 0.11
CA ALA A 17 -6.90 -12.75 0.39
C ALA A 17 -7.44 -12.45 1.79
N ILE A 18 -8.68 -12.89 2.06
CA ILE A 18 -9.32 -12.66 3.36
C ILE A 18 -8.47 -13.29 4.49
N GLU A 19 -7.85 -14.42 4.21
CA GLU A 19 -7.00 -15.15 5.17
C GLU A 19 -5.77 -14.36 5.60
N ASP A 20 -5.42 -13.30 4.87
CA ASP A 20 -4.27 -12.45 5.18
C ASP A 20 -4.57 -11.39 6.25
N ALA A 21 -5.83 -11.29 6.67
CA ALA A 21 -6.29 -10.22 7.56
C ALA A 21 -5.50 -10.09 8.84
N HIS A 22 -5.15 -11.21 9.49
CA HIS A 22 -4.39 -11.18 10.73
C HIS A 22 -2.99 -10.57 10.53
N ALA A 23 -2.29 -11.01 9.49
CA ALA A 23 -0.96 -10.50 9.19
C ALA A 23 -0.99 -9.03 8.80
N VAL A 24 -1.98 -8.61 8.00
CA VAL A 24 -2.16 -7.21 7.59
C VAL A 24 -2.44 -6.33 8.81
N ALA A 25 -3.30 -6.79 9.73
CA ALA A 25 -3.61 -6.06 10.97
C ALA A 25 -2.35 -5.90 11.83
N GLU A 26 -1.57 -6.96 11.99
CA GLU A 26 -0.32 -6.93 12.75
C GLU A 26 0.68 -5.93 12.15
N LEU A 27 0.87 -5.97 10.83
CA LEU A 27 1.78 -5.05 10.15
C LEU A 27 1.30 -3.60 10.25
N SER A 28 0.00 -3.36 10.12
CA SER A 28 -0.58 -2.02 10.24
C SER A 28 -0.38 -1.45 11.64
N GLY A 29 -0.34 -2.30 12.66
CA GLY A 29 -0.06 -1.90 14.04
C GLY A 29 1.30 -1.24 14.22
N GLN A 30 2.29 -1.57 13.38
CA GLN A 30 3.61 -0.94 13.41
C GLN A 30 3.54 0.56 13.08
N LEU A 31 2.51 0.99 12.34
CA LEU A 31 2.29 2.39 11.99
C LEU A 31 1.43 3.13 13.02
N GLY A 32 1.03 2.45 14.09
CA GLY A 32 0.18 3.04 15.13
C GLY A 32 -1.31 2.97 14.85
N TYR A 33 -1.74 2.27 13.80
CA TYR A 33 -3.15 2.06 13.52
C TYR A 33 -3.70 0.96 14.43
N ASP A 34 -4.78 1.29 15.13
CA ASP A 34 -5.50 0.34 15.98
C ASP A 34 -6.57 -0.37 15.13
N THR A 35 -6.15 -1.44 14.46
CA THR A 35 -7.06 -2.23 13.63
C THR A 35 -7.01 -3.69 14.05
N CYS A 36 -8.17 -4.30 14.18
CA CYS A 36 -8.26 -5.73 14.49
C CYS A 36 -8.42 -6.54 13.19
N ALA A 37 -8.05 -7.82 13.26
CA ALA A 37 -8.10 -8.70 12.11
C ALA A 37 -9.50 -8.83 11.52
N THR A 38 -10.55 -8.81 12.35
CA THR A 38 -11.94 -8.91 11.88
C THR A 38 -12.31 -7.73 10.98
N ARG A 39 -11.93 -6.51 11.37
CA ARG A 39 -12.19 -5.31 10.56
C ARG A 39 -11.41 -5.34 9.26
N ILE A 40 -10.17 -5.78 9.32
CA ILE A 40 -9.35 -5.94 8.11
C ILE A 40 -9.96 -6.98 7.19
N ALA A 41 -10.41 -8.11 7.72
CA ALA A 41 -11.09 -9.14 6.91
C ALA A 41 -12.32 -8.59 6.20
N ASP A 42 -13.14 -7.79 6.89
CA ASP A 42 -14.31 -7.16 6.30
C ASP A 42 -13.92 -6.19 5.18
N ARG A 43 -12.86 -5.41 5.38
CA ARG A 43 -12.35 -4.49 4.36
C ARG A 43 -11.83 -5.23 3.15
N ILE A 44 -11.06 -6.30 3.34
CA ILE A 44 -10.57 -7.13 2.24
C ILE A 44 -11.76 -7.71 1.47
N ALA A 45 -12.74 -8.26 2.18
CA ALA A 45 -13.93 -8.83 1.54
C ALA A 45 -14.68 -7.78 0.70
N SER A 46 -14.68 -6.51 1.16
CA SER A 46 -15.40 -5.44 0.46
C SER A 46 -14.73 -5.02 -0.85
N ILE A 47 -13.43 -5.28 -1.02
CA ILE A 47 -12.71 -4.90 -2.25
C ILE A 47 -12.51 -6.05 -3.22
N LEU A 48 -12.80 -7.28 -2.80
CA LEU A 48 -12.65 -8.47 -3.66
C LEU A 48 -13.96 -8.83 -4.37
N PRO A 49 -13.93 -9.25 -5.65
CA PRO A 49 -12.74 -9.24 -6.51
C PRO A 49 -12.32 -7.82 -6.88
N LEU A 50 -11.02 -7.62 -7.04
CA LEU A 50 -10.49 -6.28 -7.33
C LEU A 50 -10.98 -5.78 -8.68
N SER A 51 -11.37 -4.50 -8.73
CA SER A 51 -11.67 -3.82 -9.99
C SER A 51 -10.37 -3.51 -10.75
N ASP A 52 -10.50 -3.14 -12.02
CA ASP A 52 -9.35 -2.76 -12.83
C ASP A 52 -8.62 -1.51 -12.30
N ASP A 53 -9.30 -0.71 -11.50
CA ASP A 53 -8.75 0.52 -10.93
C ASP A 53 -8.19 0.32 -9.52
N HIS A 54 -8.12 -0.91 -9.01
CA HIS A 54 -7.70 -1.18 -7.64
C HIS A 54 -6.68 -2.32 -7.60
N MET A 55 -5.61 -2.13 -6.85
CA MET A 55 -4.57 -3.12 -6.61
C MET A 55 -4.38 -3.31 -5.12
N ALA A 56 -4.27 -4.55 -4.69
CA ALA A 56 -3.90 -4.88 -3.31
C ALA A 56 -3.09 -6.17 -3.32
N LEU A 57 -1.82 -6.07 -2.91
CA LEU A 57 -0.89 -7.20 -2.94
C LEU A 57 -0.25 -7.38 -1.57
N VAL A 58 0.08 -8.62 -1.26
CA VAL A 58 0.94 -8.95 -0.13
C VAL A 58 2.27 -9.48 -0.65
N ALA A 59 3.34 -9.22 0.08
CA ALA A 59 4.67 -9.75 -0.19
C ALA A 59 4.97 -10.83 0.85
N CYS A 60 5.40 -11.99 0.37
CA CYS A 60 5.66 -13.16 1.20
C CYS A 60 7.11 -13.62 1.07
N VAL A 61 7.71 -14.06 2.16
CA VAL A 61 9.00 -14.70 2.19
C VAL A 61 8.84 -15.99 3.00
N GLY A 62 9.11 -17.13 2.35
CA GLY A 62 8.97 -18.42 3.01
C GLY A 62 7.57 -18.69 3.56
N GLY A 63 6.53 -18.21 2.87
CA GLY A 63 5.15 -18.37 3.29
C GLY A 63 4.68 -17.36 4.33
N GLN A 64 5.56 -16.50 4.83
CA GLN A 64 5.21 -15.47 5.81
C GLN A 64 5.00 -14.14 5.12
N ILE A 65 3.93 -13.43 5.46
CA ILE A 65 3.67 -12.09 4.94
C ILE A 65 4.62 -11.11 5.62
N VAL A 66 5.40 -10.38 4.82
CA VAL A 66 6.38 -9.40 5.29
C VAL A 66 6.06 -7.98 4.85
N GLY A 67 5.02 -7.79 4.06
CA GLY A 67 4.59 -6.46 3.62
C GLY A 67 3.34 -6.51 2.79
N TRP A 68 2.75 -5.34 2.55
CA TRP A 68 1.60 -5.22 1.66
C TRP A 68 1.58 -3.83 1.02
N VAL A 69 0.91 -3.72 -0.11
CA VAL A 69 0.70 -2.46 -0.82
C VAL A 69 -0.72 -2.43 -1.36
N GLU A 70 -1.32 -1.25 -1.27
CA GLU A 70 -2.62 -0.97 -1.89
C GLU A 70 -2.49 0.28 -2.73
N ALA A 71 -3.09 0.27 -3.92
CA ALA A 71 -3.09 1.40 -4.83
C ALA A 71 -4.40 1.45 -5.59
N GLU A 72 -4.73 2.62 -6.09
CA GLU A 72 -5.92 2.83 -6.90
C GLU A 72 -5.66 3.87 -7.97
N VAL A 73 -6.47 3.85 -9.04
CA VAL A 73 -6.46 4.92 -10.04
C VAL A 73 -7.42 6.01 -9.60
N ALA A 74 -6.91 7.22 -9.47
CA ALA A 74 -7.71 8.40 -9.14
C ALA A 74 -8.11 9.10 -10.44
N ARG A 75 -9.41 9.35 -10.61
CA ARG A 75 -9.97 10.02 -11.78
C ARG A 75 -10.75 11.24 -11.30
N HIS A 76 -10.17 12.40 -11.52
CA HIS A 76 -10.73 13.69 -11.07
C HIS A 76 -10.95 14.61 -12.26
N LEU A 77 -11.90 15.55 -12.12
CA LEU A 77 -12.18 16.53 -13.17
C LEU A 77 -11.02 17.48 -13.41
N GLN A 78 -10.23 17.75 -12.37
CA GLN A 78 -9.19 18.78 -12.40
C GLN A 78 -7.78 18.26 -12.67
N SER A 79 -7.62 16.96 -12.90
CA SER A 79 -6.31 16.38 -13.16
C SER A 79 -6.43 15.16 -14.06
N GLU A 80 -5.34 14.85 -14.74
CA GLU A 80 -5.25 13.61 -15.49
C GLU A 80 -5.34 12.42 -14.55
N PRO A 81 -5.85 11.28 -15.01
CA PRO A 81 -5.84 10.07 -14.21
C PRO A 81 -4.43 9.75 -13.73
N HIS A 82 -4.31 9.37 -12.47
CA HIS A 82 -3.03 8.99 -11.88
C HIS A 82 -3.27 7.89 -10.85
N SER A 83 -2.24 7.10 -10.59
CA SER A 83 -2.32 6.08 -9.55
C SER A 83 -1.89 6.68 -8.21
N VAL A 84 -2.48 6.18 -7.13
CA VAL A 84 -2.15 6.58 -5.77
C VAL A 84 -1.89 5.33 -4.95
N ILE A 85 -0.72 5.25 -4.33
CA ILE A 85 -0.47 4.26 -3.30
C ILE A 85 -1.16 4.76 -2.03
N THR A 86 -2.19 4.03 -1.60
CA THR A 86 -3.00 4.38 -0.43
C THR A 86 -2.46 3.76 0.85
N GLY A 87 -1.67 2.70 0.72
CA GLY A 87 -1.00 2.06 1.85
C GLY A 87 0.20 1.26 1.37
N LEU A 88 1.28 1.33 2.14
CA LEU A 88 2.47 0.51 1.92
C LEU A 88 3.13 0.28 3.26
N VAL A 89 3.25 -0.97 3.64
CA VAL A 89 3.80 -1.37 4.94
C VAL A 89 4.77 -2.53 4.74
N VAL A 90 5.91 -2.44 5.40
CA VAL A 90 6.91 -3.52 5.41
C VAL A 90 7.19 -3.87 6.88
N ARG A 91 7.25 -5.17 7.17
CA ARG A 91 7.52 -5.67 8.52
C ARG A 91 8.85 -5.10 9.04
N ASP A 92 8.88 -4.72 10.33
CA ASP A 92 10.12 -4.37 11.01
C ASP A 92 11.08 -5.56 10.90
N GLY A 93 12.35 -5.30 10.67
CA GLY A 93 13.33 -6.35 10.43
C GLY A 93 13.43 -6.82 8.99
N ALA A 94 12.42 -6.56 8.15
CA ALA A 94 12.46 -6.83 6.73
C ALA A 94 12.65 -5.56 5.88
N ARG A 95 12.71 -4.40 6.50
CA ARG A 95 12.72 -3.10 5.79
C ARG A 95 13.96 -2.87 4.93
N SER A 96 15.09 -3.41 5.33
CA SER A 96 16.35 -3.25 4.57
C SER A 96 16.54 -4.30 3.48
N LEU A 97 15.57 -5.19 3.30
CA LEU A 97 15.70 -6.36 2.44
C LEU A 97 15.09 -6.16 1.04
N GLY A 98 14.72 -4.94 0.69
CA GLY A 98 14.21 -4.63 -0.64
C GLY A 98 12.73 -4.93 -0.84
N VAL A 99 11.99 -5.29 0.21
CA VAL A 99 10.55 -5.59 0.12
C VAL A 99 9.76 -4.34 -0.29
N GLY A 100 10.07 -3.18 0.32
CA GLY A 100 9.41 -1.93 -0.01
C GLY A 100 9.64 -1.53 -1.46
N SER A 101 10.87 -1.65 -1.95
CA SER A 101 11.21 -1.36 -3.35
C SER A 101 10.46 -2.28 -4.30
N ARG A 102 10.33 -3.55 -3.94
CA ARG A 102 9.56 -4.51 -4.73
C ARG A 102 8.08 -4.13 -4.80
N LEU A 103 7.50 -3.74 -3.67
CA LEU A 103 6.10 -3.33 -3.63
C LEU A 103 5.85 -2.05 -4.44
N CYS A 104 6.77 -1.08 -4.38
CA CYS A 104 6.70 0.11 -5.23
C CYS A 104 6.78 -0.26 -6.71
N ALA A 105 7.68 -1.15 -7.08
CA ALA A 105 7.83 -1.60 -8.47
C ALA A 105 6.56 -2.28 -8.97
N GLU A 106 5.88 -3.05 -8.13
CA GLU A 106 4.58 -3.65 -8.48
C GLU A 106 3.54 -2.57 -8.78
N GLY A 107 3.51 -1.51 -7.98
CA GLY A 107 2.61 -0.38 -8.20
C GLY A 107 2.91 0.37 -9.50
N GLU A 108 4.19 0.55 -9.80
CA GLU A 108 4.62 1.20 -11.04
C GLU A 108 4.22 0.39 -12.27
N GLU A 109 4.51 -0.91 -12.27
CA GLU A 109 4.17 -1.81 -13.37
C GLU A 109 2.65 -1.88 -13.58
N TRP A 110 1.90 -2.04 -12.48
CA TRP A 110 0.44 -2.06 -12.51
C TRP A 110 -0.14 -0.79 -13.14
N SER A 111 0.43 0.37 -12.78
CA SER A 111 0.00 1.67 -13.32
C SER A 111 0.30 1.75 -14.82
N LEU A 112 1.50 1.39 -15.23
CA LEU A 112 1.91 1.45 -16.64
C LEU A 112 1.06 0.53 -17.52
N GLN A 113 0.67 -0.63 -17.03
CA GLN A 113 -0.22 -1.55 -17.76
C GLN A 113 -1.58 -0.93 -18.04
N ARG A 114 -1.98 0.08 -17.28
CA ARG A 114 -3.25 0.81 -17.43
C ARG A 114 -3.09 2.13 -18.17
N GLY A 115 -1.90 2.39 -18.72
CA GLY A 115 -1.64 3.65 -19.42
C GLY A 115 -1.45 4.83 -18.49
N ILE A 116 -1.26 4.58 -17.20
CA ILE A 116 -1.05 5.61 -16.19
C ILE A 116 0.44 5.84 -16.03
N THR A 117 0.87 7.10 -16.13
CA THR A 117 2.29 7.47 -16.10
C THR A 117 2.70 8.27 -14.86
N VAL A 118 1.75 8.55 -13.96
CA VAL A 118 2.02 9.25 -12.70
C VAL A 118 1.55 8.40 -11.55
N LEU A 119 2.45 8.11 -10.63
CA LEU A 119 2.17 7.38 -9.40
C LEU A 119 2.45 8.31 -8.23
N ARG A 120 1.47 8.51 -7.37
CA ARG A 120 1.58 9.34 -6.17
C ARG A 120 1.53 8.49 -4.92
N VAL A 121 2.14 9.01 -3.86
CA VAL A 121 1.97 8.48 -2.51
C VAL A 121 1.85 9.67 -1.56
N THR A 122 0.97 9.54 -0.57
CA THR A 122 0.81 10.55 0.47
C THR A 122 1.40 10.01 1.77
N SER A 123 2.24 10.81 2.41
CA SER A 123 2.88 10.46 3.67
C SER A 123 2.78 11.63 4.64
N ARG A 124 2.57 11.32 5.91
CA ARG A 124 2.55 12.37 6.95
C ARG A 124 3.88 13.09 6.99
N MET A 125 3.84 14.42 7.20
CA MET A 125 5.06 15.25 7.25
C MET A 125 6.04 14.81 8.34
N THR A 126 5.56 14.20 9.41
CA THR A 126 6.38 13.74 10.52
C THR A 126 7.08 12.40 10.27
N ARG A 127 6.75 11.70 9.20
CA ARG A 127 7.32 10.38 8.89
C ARG A 127 8.58 10.50 8.04
N GLU A 128 9.66 11.02 8.63
CA GLU A 128 10.92 11.28 7.92
C GLU A 128 11.53 10.05 7.28
N ARG A 129 11.44 8.89 7.93
CA ARG A 129 11.96 7.63 7.40
C ARG A 129 11.25 7.23 6.11
N ALA A 130 9.93 7.37 6.09
CA ALA A 130 9.13 7.08 4.90
C ALA A 130 9.49 8.05 3.78
N HIS A 131 9.67 9.34 4.11
CA HIS A 131 10.06 10.35 3.12
C HIS A 131 11.41 10.00 2.47
N ARG A 132 12.40 9.60 3.27
CA ARG A 132 13.70 9.19 2.74
C ARG A 132 13.57 7.97 1.82
N PHE A 133 12.72 7.02 2.20
CA PHE A 133 12.45 5.85 1.39
C PHE A 133 11.86 6.25 0.04
N TYR A 134 10.82 7.07 0.01
CA TYR A 134 10.18 7.47 -1.24
C TYR A 134 11.12 8.26 -2.14
N LEU A 135 11.91 9.17 -1.58
CA LEU A 135 12.90 9.92 -2.37
C LEU A 135 13.93 8.98 -3.00
N ARG A 136 14.39 7.97 -2.25
CA ARG A 136 15.31 6.96 -2.76
C ARG A 136 14.70 6.12 -3.87
N GLU A 137 13.38 5.88 -3.80
CA GLU A 137 12.66 5.12 -4.84
C GLU A 137 12.33 5.97 -6.07
N GLY A 138 12.75 7.22 -6.11
CA GLY A 138 12.56 8.10 -7.27
C GLY A 138 11.34 9.01 -7.20
N PHE A 139 10.61 9.01 -6.09
CA PHE A 139 9.53 9.98 -5.90
C PHE A 139 10.11 11.36 -5.61
N VAL A 140 9.39 12.38 -6.03
CA VAL A 140 9.74 13.79 -5.77
C VAL A 140 8.59 14.41 -5.00
N GLN A 141 8.88 15.13 -3.93
CA GLN A 141 7.83 15.83 -3.19
C GLN A 141 7.30 16.99 -4.02
N THR A 142 6.01 16.95 -4.35
CA THR A 142 5.37 17.95 -5.21
C THR A 142 4.58 18.98 -4.41
N LYS A 143 3.97 18.57 -3.30
CA LYS A 143 3.15 19.49 -2.48
C LYS A 143 2.92 18.91 -1.10
N THR A 144 2.50 19.80 -0.21
CA THR A 144 2.00 19.45 1.12
C THR A 144 0.53 19.85 1.18
N SER A 145 -0.31 18.98 1.71
CA SER A 145 -1.75 19.24 1.78
C SER A 145 -2.24 19.14 3.23
N ALA A 146 -3.21 19.98 3.56
CA ALA A 146 -3.97 19.84 4.78
C ALA A 146 -5.17 18.92 4.50
N VAL A 147 -5.48 18.05 5.44
CA VAL A 147 -6.64 17.17 5.35
C VAL A 147 -7.70 17.67 6.33
N PHE A 148 -8.92 17.88 5.83
CA PHE A 148 -10.04 18.30 6.65
C PHE A 148 -11.05 17.17 6.69
N GLU A 149 -11.56 16.87 7.87
CA GLU A 149 -12.49 15.77 8.08
C GLU A 149 -13.74 16.27 8.79
N LYS A 150 -14.88 15.75 8.39
CA LYS A 150 -16.16 16.03 9.03
C LYS A 150 -16.88 14.70 9.19
N ILE A 151 -17.20 14.36 10.42
CA ILE A 151 -17.96 13.15 10.70
C ILE A 151 -19.44 13.40 10.38
N LEU A 152 -19.97 12.57 9.48
CA LEU A 152 -21.38 12.67 9.10
C LEU A 152 -22.15 11.62 9.90
N SER A 153 -22.85 12.08 10.90
CA SER A 153 -23.69 11.22 11.72
C SER A 153 -25.09 11.18 11.14
N SER A 154 -25.61 9.97 10.97
CA SER A 154 -27.00 9.77 10.59
C SER A 154 -27.93 9.67 11.80
N GLU A 155 -27.40 9.78 13.00
CA GLU A 155 -28.22 9.71 14.21
C GLU A 155 -28.96 11.00 14.42
N THR A 156 -30.28 10.92 14.38
CA THR A 156 -31.17 11.95 14.83
C THR A 156 -31.77 11.46 16.13
N GLU A 157 -31.51 12.18 17.20
CA GLU A 157 -32.17 11.97 18.47
C GLU A 157 -33.62 12.38 18.38
#